data_60b0e1846e541c8d25e0c073b866afcc
#
_entry.id   60b0e1846e541c8d25e0c073b866afcc
#
_cell.length_a   1.000
_cell.length_b   1.000
_cell.length_c   1.000
_cell.angle_alpha   90.00
_cell.angle_beta   90.00
_cell.angle_gamma   90.00
#
_symmetry.space_group_name_H-M   'P 1'
#
loop_
_entity.id
_entity.type
_entity.pdbx_description
1 polymer ?
#
loop_
_entity_poly.entity_id
_entity_poly.type
_entity_poly.pdbx_seq_one_letter_code
_entity_poly.pdbx_strand_id
1 'polypeptide(L)'
;VSRQRVLLILSAALAFVLLLPSCQGATRQLPYNGTYGFRVVLENNPDAKDPTWDQVVAFLKADKTDEMEYVAADFMCGSFAQEVHNNAERAGIRAAFVGIDLAGESIGHAVNAFNTTDRGLVYIDSTGETAQAYEMALLKPEASGDGSSVSPLDGDRVAYVKKGKELGFISLNVNPSPEYAYYENYSIKSLDFEAKLTDFNNKVKAYNADVQDFNQWVEGTTFTADSSEARRAGEWKQQLQMSLYLLKSEEAGLDSEKAGLGSLWEPMGTVSNIDIRW
;
A
#
# COMPACT_ATOMS: atom_id res chain seq x y z
N VAL A 1 -72.16 47.53 40.34
CA VAL A 1 -70.95 48.20 39.88
C VAL A 1 -69.87 47.13 39.74
N SER A 2 -69.69 46.66 38.52
CA SER A 2 -68.70 45.61 38.16
C SER A 2 -67.33 46.21 37.91
N ARG A 3 -66.32 45.74 38.63
CA ARG A 3 -64.92 46.05 38.31
C ARG A 3 -64.36 44.90 37.44
N GLN A 4 -64.22 45.17 36.15
CA GLN A 4 -63.48 44.31 35.28
C GLN A 4 -61.97 44.48 35.56
N ARG A 5 -61.29 43.41 35.95
CA ARG A 5 -59.86 43.33 36.00
C ARG A 5 -59.34 42.95 34.61
N VAL A 6 -58.61 43.85 33.99
CA VAL A 6 -57.88 43.61 32.75
C VAL A 6 -56.64 42.86 33.12
N LEU A 7 -56.53 41.59 32.67
CA LEU A 7 -55.33 40.77 32.78
C LEU A 7 -54.42 41.09 31.56
N LEU A 8 -53.31 41.76 31.83
CA LEU A 8 -52.24 41.95 30.87
C LEU A 8 -51.43 40.66 30.78
N ILE A 9 -51.59 39.89 29.72
CA ILE A 9 -50.73 38.76 29.37
C ILE A 9 -49.51 39.34 28.64
N LEU A 10 -48.37 39.40 29.36
CA LEU A 10 -47.09 39.61 28.73
C LEU A 10 -46.67 38.30 28.04
N SER A 11 -46.84 38.23 26.74
CA SER A 11 -46.24 37.20 25.91
C SER A 11 -44.73 37.50 25.73
N ALA A 12 -43.88 36.86 26.56
CA ALA A 12 -42.47 36.84 26.33
C ALA A 12 -42.20 35.96 25.09
N ALA A 13 -42.02 36.59 23.93
CA ALA A 13 -41.50 35.91 22.75
C ALA A 13 -40.02 35.54 23.03
N LEU A 14 -39.79 34.28 23.40
CA LEU A 14 -38.45 33.73 23.50
C LEU A 14 -37.93 33.53 22.05
N ALA A 15 -37.15 34.53 21.60
CA ALA A 15 -36.44 34.39 20.33
C ALA A 15 -35.38 33.32 20.50
N PHE A 16 -35.69 32.09 20.05
CA PHE A 16 -34.76 31.00 19.90
C PHE A 16 -33.88 31.35 18.70
N VAL A 17 -32.75 32.01 18.94
CA VAL A 17 -31.69 32.16 17.93
C VAL A 17 -31.09 30.77 17.73
N LEU A 18 -31.59 30.06 16.71
CA LEU A 18 -30.92 28.90 16.15
C LEU A 18 -29.55 29.40 15.62
N LEU A 19 -28.51 29.23 16.44
CA LEU A 19 -27.14 29.25 15.94
C LEU A 19 -27.01 28.03 15.01
N LEU A 20 -27.38 28.22 13.77
CA LEU A 20 -26.96 27.33 12.70
C LEU A 20 -25.43 27.41 12.69
N PRO A 21 -24.70 26.29 12.80
CA PRO A 21 -23.27 26.33 12.52
C PRO A 21 -23.14 26.94 11.14
N SER A 22 -22.46 28.07 11.02
CA SER A 22 -22.06 28.61 9.74
C SER A 22 -21.14 27.57 9.12
N CYS A 23 -21.66 26.75 8.21
CA CYS A 23 -20.80 26.06 7.25
C CYS A 23 -20.08 27.19 6.50
N GLN A 24 -18.93 27.58 6.96
CA GLN A 24 -18.01 28.34 6.13
C GLN A 24 -17.69 27.40 4.98
N GLY A 25 -18.23 27.71 3.81
CA GLY A 25 -18.12 26.89 2.64
C GLY A 25 -16.65 26.60 2.35
N ALA A 26 -16.33 25.34 2.07
CA ALA A 26 -15.00 24.93 1.66
C ALA A 26 -14.46 25.89 0.59
N THR A 27 -13.26 26.43 0.82
CA THR A 27 -12.63 27.32 -0.15
C THR A 27 -12.07 26.48 -1.27
N ARG A 28 -12.63 26.61 -2.45
CA ARG A 28 -12.19 25.87 -3.64
C ARG A 28 -10.88 26.45 -4.15
N GLN A 29 -9.82 25.67 -4.18
CA GLN A 29 -8.58 26.07 -4.84
C GLN A 29 -8.76 26.14 -6.35
N LEU A 30 -7.94 26.96 -7.01
CA LEU A 30 -7.88 26.97 -8.48
C LEU A 30 -7.42 25.60 -8.97
N PRO A 31 -8.15 25.01 -9.94
CA PRO A 31 -7.76 23.72 -10.49
C PRO A 31 -6.39 23.82 -11.14
N TYR A 32 -5.56 22.81 -10.93
CA TYR A 32 -4.32 22.68 -11.68
C TYR A 32 -4.35 21.43 -12.57
N ASN A 33 -3.55 21.43 -13.63
CA ASN A 33 -3.47 20.29 -14.52
C ASN A 33 -2.33 19.38 -14.04
N GLY A 34 -2.66 18.16 -13.63
CA GLY A 34 -1.70 17.09 -13.43
C GLY A 34 -1.19 16.53 -14.76
N THR A 35 -0.36 15.52 -14.69
CA THR A 35 0.11 14.74 -15.83
C THR A 35 -1.10 14.24 -16.64
N TYR A 36 -0.99 14.19 -17.96
CA TYR A 36 -2.08 13.85 -18.91
C TYR A 36 -3.29 14.81 -18.93
N GLY A 37 -3.17 16.03 -18.40
CA GLY A 37 -4.26 17.00 -18.40
C GLY A 37 -5.35 16.71 -17.37
N PHE A 38 -5.13 15.78 -16.46
CA PHE A 38 -6.03 15.54 -15.36
C PHE A 38 -6.19 16.80 -14.51
N ARG A 39 -7.44 17.22 -14.30
CA ARG A 39 -7.76 18.45 -13.58
C ARG A 39 -8.00 18.15 -12.10
N VAL A 40 -7.06 18.53 -11.25
CA VAL A 40 -7.18 18.42 -9.79
C VAL A 40 -8.02 19.58 -9.25
N VAL A 41 -9.03 19.27 -8.44
CA VAL A 41 -9.89 20.25 -7.76
C VAL A 41 -9.90 19.93 -6.27
N LEU A 42 -9.17 20.71 -5.49
CA LEU A 42 -9.08 20.56 -4.05
C LEU A 42 -10.12 21.41 -3.33
N GLU A 43 -10.73 20.84 -2.30
CA GLU A 43 -11.68 21.48 -1.40
C GLU A 43 -11.05 21.61 -0.02
N ASN A 44 -10.69 22.82 0.40
CA ASN A 44 -10.07 23.04 1.71
C ASN A 44 -11.11 23.53 2.73
N ASN A 45 -11.06 22.94 3.91
CA ASN A 45 -11.85 23.40 5.06
C ASN A 45 -10.97 24.29 5.96
N PRO A 46 -11.29 25.60 6.10
CA PRO A 46 -10.46 26.52 6.91
C PRO A 46 -10.41 26.15 8.42
N ASP A 47 -11.36 25.32 8.87
CA ASP A 47 -11.42 24.85 10.26
C ASP A 47 -10.74 23.48 10.45
N ALA A 48 -10.26 22.83 9.38
CA ALA A 48 -9.53 21.58 9.47
C ALA A 48 -8.25 21.73 10.32
N LYS A 49 -7.94 20.69 11.07
CA LYS A 49 -6.81 20.68 12.02
C LYS A 49 -5.78 19.64 11.64
N ASP A 50 -4.54 19.91 11.97
CA ASP A 50 -3.47 18.92 11.90
C ASP A 50 -3.82 17.73 12.81
N PRO A 51 -3.88 16.49 12.29
CA PRO A 51 -4.27 15.30 13.06
C PRO A 51 -3.12 14.74 13.90
N THR A 52 -3.42 13.79 14.77
CA THR A 52 -2.43 12.81 15.25
C THR A 52 -2.32 11.67 14.23
N TRP A 53 -1.25 10.87 14.33
CA TRP A 53 -1.09 9.66 13.50
C TRP A 53 -2.28 8.70 13.65
N ASP A 54 -2.74 8.46 14.88
CA ASP A 54 -3.89 7.60 15.12
C ASP A 54 -5.18 8.13 14.47
N GLN A 55 -5.35 9.46 14.40
CA GLN A 55 -6.49 10.07 13.72
C GLN A 55 -6.40 9.88 12.18
N VAL A 56 -5.20 9.97 11.61
CA VAL A 56 -4.99 9.65 10.18
C VAL A 56 -5.38 8.20 9.90
N VAL A 57 -4.86 7.25 10.69
CA VAL A 57 -5.17 5.82 10.54
C VAL A 57 -6.66 5.53 10.71
N ALA A 58 -7.32 6.18 11.69
CA ALA A 58 -8.76 6.02 11.91
C ALA A 58 -9.59 6.59 10.75
N PHE A 59 -9.17 7.73 10.19
CA PHE A 59 -9.80 8.33 9.02
C PHE A 59 -9.68 7.39 7.81
N LEU A 60 -8.48 6.93 7.47
CA LEU A 60 -8.23 6.06 6.32
C LEU A 60 -9.04 4.76 6.39
N LYS A 61 -9.14 4.14 7.57
CA LYS A 61 -9.98 2.95 7.76
C LYS A 61 -11.47 3.20 7.52
N ALA A 62 -11.93 4.43 7.66
CA ALA A 62 -13.33 4.80 7.42
C ALA A 62 -13.57 5.35 6.02
N ASP A 63 -12.56 5.92 5.39
CA ASP A 63 -12.57 6.37 4.00
C ASP A 63 -12.57 5.15 3.06
N LYS A 64 -13.28 5.25 1.94
CA LYS A 64 -13.46 4.15 1.00
C LYS A 64 -12.85 4.44 -0.36
N THR A 65 -11.96 5.42 -0.40
CA THR A 65 -11.31 5.81 -1.65
C THR A 65 -10.42 4.68 -2.18
N ASP A 66 -9.74 3.94 -1.32
CA ASP A 66 -8.90 2.79 -1.65
C ASP A 66 -9.68 1.61 -2.28
N GLU A 67 -10.99 1.51 -2.01
CA GLU A 67 -11.88 0.50 -2.59
C GLU A 67 -12.41 0.89 -3.99
N MET A 68 -12.12 2.10 -4.48
CA MET A 68 -12.59 2.57 -5.79
C MET A 68 -11.81 1.91 -6.93
N GLU A 69 -12.50 1.70 -8.06
CA GLU A 69 -11.86 1.10 -9.23
C GLU A 69 -10.92 2.09 -9.93
N TYR A 70 -9.71 1.67 -10.22
CA TYR A 70 -8.77 2.43 -11.04
C TYR A 70 -9.17 2.36 -12.51
N VAL A 71 -9.39 3.52 -13.12
CA VAL A 71 -9.74 3.62 -14.54
C VAL A 71 -8.66 4.44 -15.25
N ALA A 72 -7.84 3.76 -16.06
CA ALA A 72 -6.76 4.40 -16.81
C ALA A 72 -7.28 5.60 -17.64
N ALA A 73 -6.58 6.71 -17.55
CA ALA A 73 -6.91 8.00 -18.19
C ALA A 73 -8.18 8.72 -17.64
N ASP A 74 -8.90 8.15 -16.68
CA ASP A 74 -10.09 8.77 -16.09
C ASP A 74 -9.95 8.88 -14.56
N PHE A 75 -9.69 7.78 -13.87
CA PHE A 75 -9.54 7.74 -12.41
C PHE A 75 -8.21 7.07 -12.04
N MET A 76 -7.16 7.90 -11.90
CA MET A 76 -5.77 7.50 -11.66
C MET A 76 -5.29 7.97 -10.27
N CYS A 77 -4.01 7.76 -9.92
CA CYS A 77 -3.41 8.16 -8.64
C CYS A 77 -3.77 9.60 -8.22
N GLY A 78 -3.79 10.55 -9.17
CA GLY A 78 -4.23 11.92 -8.91
C GLY A 78 -5.69 12.04 -8.49
N SER A 79 -6.57 11.18 -9.01
CA SER A 79 -7.99 11.14 -8.63
C SER A 79 -8.16 10.60 -7.21
N PHE A 80 -7.47 9.52 -6.88
CA PHE A 80 -7.45 8.96 -5.52
C PHE A 80 -6.93 9.97 -4.50
N ALA A 81 -5.79 10.59 -4.78
CA ALA A 81 -5.21 11.60 -3.89
C ALA A 81 -6.12 12.84 -3.72
N GLN A 82 -6.83 13.27 -4.77
CA GLN A 82 -7.82 14.33 -4.69
C GLN A 82 -9.01 13.94 -3.81
N GLU A 83 -9.54 12.71 -3.97
CA GLU A 83 -10.70 12.26 -3.21
C GLU A 83 -10.37 12.13 -1.73
N VAL A 84 -9.25 11.49 -1.38
CA VAL A 84 -8.77 11.41 0.02
C VAL A 84 -8.56 12.80 0.62
N HIS A 85 -7.94 13.74 -0.11
CA HIS A 85 -7.77 15.12 0.34
C HIS A 85 -9.13 15.75 0.67
N ASN A 86 -10.08 15.71 -0.27
CA ASN A 86 -11.38 16.35 -0.10
C ASN A 86 -12.20 15.70 1.03
N ASN A 87 -12.11 14.36 1.18
CA ASN A 87 -12.77 13.63 2.26
C ASN A 87 -12.18 13.96 3.63
N ALA A 88 -10.85 14.05 3.74
CA ALA A 88 -10.17 14.45 4.97
C ALA A 88 -10.56 15.87 5.39
N GLU A 89 -10.50 16.82 4.46
CA GLU A 89 -10.89 18.21 4.71
C GLU A 89 -12.36 18.32 5.15
N ARG A 90 -13.29 17.59 4.52
CA ARG A 90 -14.70 17.51 4.95
C ARG A 90 -14.84 16.91 6.34
N ALA A 91 -13.99 15.97 6.72
CA ALA A 91 -13.95 15.40 8.06
C ALA A 91 -13.28 16.30 9.11
N GLY A 92 -12.79 17.49 8.73
CA GLY A 92 -12.10 18.41 9.60
C GLY A 92 -10.63 18.05 9.87
N ILE A 93 -10.06 17.18 9.05
CA ILE A 93 -8.66 16.75 9.10
C ILE A 93 -7.91 17.46 7.98
N ARG A 94 -6.89 18.24 8.34
CA ARG A 94 -6.07 18.95 7.36
C ARG A 94 -5.19 17.97 6.58
N ALA A 95 -5.33 18.01 5.27
CA ALA A 95 -4.60 17.14 4.34
C ALA A 95 -3.98 17.96 3.20
N ALA A 96 -2.93 17.44 2.59
CA ALA A 96 -2.37 17.98 1.36
C ALA A 96 -2.47 16.97 0.22
N PHE A 97 -2.65 17.48 -0.99
CA PHE A 97 -2.37 16.75 -2.22
C PHE A 97 -0.87 16.86 -2.55
N VAL A 98 -0.23 15.77 -2.91
CA VAL A 98 1.21 15.74 -3.19
C VAL A 98 1.46 15.12 -4.56
N GLY A 99 2.06 15.90 -5.45
CA GLY A 99 2.63 15.40 -6.70
C GLY A 99 4.10 15.02 -6.51
N ILE A 100 4.50 13.87 -7.03
CA ILE A 100 5.86 13.33 -6.95
C ILE A 100 6.37 13.10 -8.36
N ASP A 101 7.48 13.74 -8.73
CA ASP A 101 8.19 13.47 -9.98
C ASP A 101 9.30 12.43 -9.73
N LEU A 102 9.45 11.48 -10.64
CA LEU A 102 10.48 10.45 -10.60
C LEU A 102 11.61 10.77 -11.57
N ALA A 103 12.86 10.45 -11.18
CA ALA A 103 14.02 10.75 -11.99
C ALA A 103 14.09 9.89 -13.26
N GLY A 104 14.14 10.53 -14.41
CA GLY A 104 14.20 9.85 -15.70
C GLY A 104 12.86 9.35 -16.24
N GLU A 105 11.77 9.51 -15.48
CA GLU A 105 10.43 9.09 -15.88
C GLU A 105 9.61 10.28 -16.39
N SER A 106 8.74 10.03 -17.35
CA SER A 106 7.77 11.01 -17.86
C SER A 106 6.46 11.02 -17.04
N ILE A 107 6.28 10.03 -16.19
CA ILE A 107 5.12 9.84 -15.33
C ILE A 107 5.58 9.95 -13.89
N GLY A 108 4.87 10.74 -13.09
CA GLY A 108 5.05 10.82 -11.65
C GLY A 108 3.97 10.02 -10.91
N HIS A 109 3.88 10.24 -9.61
CA HIS A 109 2.87 9.65 -8.75
C HIS A 109 2.19 10.72 -7.90
N ALA A 110 0.98 10.46 -7.41
CA ALA A 110 0.27 11.36 -6.51
C ALA A 110 -0.15 10.64 -5.24
N VAL A 111 0.09 11.29 -4.10
CA VAL A 111 -0.23 10.80 -2.76
C VAL A 111 -0.83 11.92 -1.91
N ASN A 112 -1.24 11.61 -0.69
CA ASN A 112 -1.63 12.62 0.29
C ASN A 112 -0.54 12.84 1.34
N ALA A 113 -0.51 14.02 1.95
CA ALA A 113 0.31 14.30 3.12
C ALA A 113 -0.53 14.83 4.27
N PHE A 114 -0.15 14.43 5.49
CA PHE A 114 -0.73 14.91 6.74
C PHE A 114 0.40 15.41 7.65
N ASN A 115 0.28 16.66 8.10
CA ASN A 115 1.23 17.21 9.08
C ASN A 115 0.79 16.79 10.49
N THR A 116 1.16 15.57 10.90
CA THR A 116 0.71 15.05 12.18
C THR A 116 1.38 15.72 13.36
N THR A 117 0.62 15.93 14.45
CA THR A 117 1.08 16.62 15.66
C THR A 117 2.09 15.79 16.48
N ASP A 118 2.16 14.47 16.23
CA ASP A 118 2.97 13.52 16.99
C ASP A 118 4.05 12.79 16.18
N ARG A 119 3.95 12.75 14.84
CA ARG A 119 4.90 12.08 13.94
C ARG A 119 5.48 13.00 12.87
N GLY A 120 5.07 14.29 12.82
CA GLY A 120 5.44 15.22 11.77
C GLY A 120 4.77 14.92 10.44
N LEU A 121 5.42 15.26 9.34
CA LEU A 121 4.87 15.09 8.00
C LEU A 121 4.91 13.61 7.58
N VAL A 122 3.74 13.04 7.33
CA VAL A 122 3.56 11.67 6.86
C VAL A 122 2.90 11.68 5.49
N TYR A 123 3.22 10.69 4.66
CA TYR A 123 2.65 10.54 3.32
C TYR A 123 1.84 9.26 3.25
N ILE A 124 0.68 9.33 2.61
CA ILE A 124 -0.25 8.21 2.44
C ILE A 124 -0.59 8.08 0.97
N ASP A 125 -0.54 6.86 0.50
CA ASP A 125 -1.02 6.46 -0.80
C ASP A 125 -2.25 5.56 -0.64
N SER A 126 -3.38 6.01 -1.11
CA SER A 126 -4.66 5.28 -1.12
C SER A 126 -5.01 4.80 -2.54
N THR A 127 -4.03 4.73 -3.42
CA THR A 127 -4.23 4.17 -4.76
C THR A 127 -4.41 2.65 -4.62
N GLY A 128 -5.59 2.13 -4.95
CA GLY A 128 -5.94 0.71 -4.78
C GLY A 128 -5.04 -0.23 -5.59
N GLU A 129 -5.15 -1.52 -5.34
CA GLU A 129 -4.32 -2.60 -5.93
C GLU A 129 -4.27 -2.61 -7.46
N THR A 130 -5.43 -2.41 -8.10
CA THR A 130 -5.54 -2.39 -9.57
C THR A 130 -4.73 -1.27 -10.20
N ALA A 131 -4.60 -0.16 -9.50
CA ALA A 131 -3.83 0.99 -9.92
C ALA A 131 -2.33 0.72 -9.90
N GLN A 132 -1.85 0.13 -8.81
CA GLN A 132 -0.43 -0.16 -8.65
C GLN A 132 0.07 -1.13 -9.74
N ALA A 133 -0.67 -2.20 -10.02
CA ALA A 133 -0.34 -3.13 -11.08
C ALA A 133 -0.26 -2.43 -12.44
N TYR A 134 -1.17 -1.49 -12.71
CA TYR A 134 -1.16 -0.72 -13.95
C TYR A 134 0.01 0.28 -14.02
N GLU A 135 0.27 1.02 -12.95
CA GLU A 135 1.38 1.99 -12.89
C GLU A 135 2.75 1.29 -12.97
N MET A 136 2.91 0.15 -12.29
CA MET A 136 4.11 -0.66 -12.40
C MET A 136 4.32 -1.23 -13.80
N ALA A 137 3.24 -1.65 -14.49
CA ALA A 137 3.33 -2.09 -15.88
C ALA A 137 3.75 -0.97 -16.84
N LEU A 138 3.36 0.28 -16.56
CA LEU A 138 3.80 1.45 -17.34
C LEU A 138 5.27 1.81 -17.11
N LEU A 139 5.74 1.70 -15.85
CA LEU A 139 7.12 2.05 -15.48
C LEU A 139 8.11 0.91 -15.78
N LYS A 140 7.67 -0.35 -15.71
CA LYS A 140 8.51 -1.54 -15.91
C LYS A 140 7.80 -2.55 -16.84
N PRO A 141 7.65 -2.26 -18.14
CA PRO A 141 6.94 -3.14 -19.07
C PRO A 141 7.55 -4.54 -19.20
N GLU A 142 8.81 -4.72 -18.84
CA GLU A 142 9.54 -5.99 -18.83
C GLU A 142 9.14 -6.92 -17.67
N ALA A 143 8.55 -6.35 -16.58
CA ALA A 143 8.18 -7.10 -15.38
C ALA A 143 6.81 -7.81 -15.47
N SER A 144 6.05 -7.57 -16.53
CA SER A 144 4.69 -8.09 -16.70
C SER A 144 4.61 -9.57 -17.14
N GLY A 145 5.68 -10.35 -16.96
CA GLY A 145 5.84 -11.70 -17.52
C GLY A 145 5.49 -12.88 -16.63
N ASP A 146 5.22 -12.70 -15.35
CA ASP A 146 4.85 -13.80 -14.46
C ASP A 146 3.67 -13.40 -13.58
N GLY A 147 2.55 -14.09 -13.79
CA GLY A 147 1.35 -13.98 -12.98
C GLY A 147 1.53 -14.55 -11.57
N SER A 148 2.67 -14.31 -10.92
CA SER A 148 2.81 -14.56 -9.50
C SER A 148 1.85 -13.59 -8.80
N SER A 149 0.88 -14.13 -8.12
CA SER A 149 -0.08 -13.42 -7.29
C SER A 149 0.67 -12.46 -6.36
N VAL A 150 0.78 -11.20 -6.77
CA VAL A 150 1.08 -10.10 -5.84
C VAL A 150 0.02 -10.25 -4.75
N SER A 151 0.47 -10.49 -3.52
CA SER A 151 -0.44 -10.52 -2.39
C SER A 151 -1.18 -9.17 -2.38
N PRO A 152 -2.52 -9.16 -2.30
CA PRO A 152 -3.24 -7.91 -2.37
C PRO A 152 -2.68 -6.97 -1.31
N LEU A 153 -2.12 -5.86 -1.77
CA LEU A 153 -1.82 -4.72 -0.91
C LEU A 153 -3.19 -4.15 -0.55
N ASP A 154 -3.59 -4.25 0.71
CA ASP A 154 -4.78 -3.55 1.15
C ASP A 154 -4.59 -2.06 0.89
N GLY A 155 -5.59 -1.43 0.32
CA GLY A 155 -5.56 -0.19 -0.42
C GLY A 155 -4.77 0.98 0.15
N ASP A 156 -4.76 1.19 1.48
CA ASP A 156 -4.01 2.28 2.10
C ASP A 156 -2.58 1.88 2.49
N ARG A 157 -1.62 2.71 2.13
CA ARG A 157 -0.19 2.48 2.35
C ARG A 157 0.48 3.74 2.90
N VAL A 158 1.46 3.56 3.76
CA VAL A 158 2.43 4.63 4.04
C VAL A 158 3.33 4.79 2.83
N ALA A 159 3.40 5.99 2.27
CA ALA A 159 4.33 6.34 1.21
C ALA A 159 5.61 6.95 1.83
N TYR A 160 6.76 6.46 1.43
CA TYR A 160 8.05 6.94 1.91
C TYR A 160 8.68 7.85 0.87
N VAL A 161 8.48 9.16 1.06
CA VAL A 161 8.81 10.20 0.09
C VAL A 161 9.99 11.03 0.58
N LYS A 162 11.12 10.95 -0.12
CA LYS A 162 12.31 11.74 0.21
C LYS A 162 13.09 12.05 -1.07
N LYS A 163 13.30 13.34 -1.37
CA LYS A 163 14.04 13.76 -2.57
C LYS A 163 15.43 13.12 -2.65
N GLY A 164 15.77 12.58 -3.83
CA GLY A 164 17.01 11.87 -4.10
C GLY A 164 17.05 10.45 -3.53
N LYS A 165 15.95 9.95 -3.02
CA LYS A 165 15.79 8.60 -2.50
C LYS A 165 14.68 7.89 -3.26
N GLU A 166 14.61 6.60 -3.07
CA GLU A 166 13.60 5.74 -3.64
C GLU A 166 12.22 6.01 -3.04
N LEU A 167 11.20 6.08 -3.89
CA LEU A 167 9.79 6.12 -3.49
C LEU A 167 9.36 4.70 -3.18
N GLY A 168 8.92 4.46 -1.96
CA GLY A 168 8.47 3.16 -1.51
C GLY A 168 7.16 3.21 -0.75
N PHE A 169 6.52 2.05 -0.61
CA PHE A 169 5.22 1.91 0.02
C PHE A 169 5.20 0.71 0.95
N ILE A 170 4.52 0.82 2.09
CA ILE A 170 4.25 -0.31 2.98
C ILE A 170 2.79 -0.23 3.41
N SER A 171 2.02 -1.33 3.23
CA SER A 171 0.63 -1.41 3.63
C SER A 171 0.41 -1.03 5.10
N LEU A 172 -0.64 -0.28 5.39
CA LEU A 172 -1.04 0.06 6.76
C LEU A 172 -1.36 -1.18 7.61
N ASN A 173 -1.73 -2.30 7.00
CA ASN A 173 -1.99 -3.55 7.72
C ASN A 173 -0.73 -4.20 8.32
N VAL A 174 0.44 -3.85 7.82
CA VAL A 174 1.74 -4.28 8.39
C VAL A 174 2.12 -3.45 9.63
N ASN A 175 1.30 -2.48 10.03
CA ASN A 175 1.57 -1.54 11.12
C ASN A 175 2.92 -0.79 10.96
N PRO A 176 3.15 -0.14 9.81
CA PRO A 176 4.42 0.51 9.50
C PRO A 176 4.61 1.79 10.32
N SER A 177 5.84 2.12 10.66
CA SER A 177 6.18 3.47 11.09
C SER A 177 6.24 4.40 9.88
N PRO A 178 5.72 5.64 9.95
CA PRO A 178 5.80 6.60 8.86
C PRO A 178 7.22 7.19 8.65
N GLU A 179 8.18 6.82 9.48
CA GLU A 179 9.55 7.32 9.40
C GLU A 179 10.32 6.67 8.25
N TYR A 180 11.05 7.46 7.44
CA TYR A 180 11.81 6.95 6.30
C TYR A 180 12.86 5.90 6.70
N ALA A 181 13.43 5.98 7.91
CA ALA A 181 14.36 4.97 8.43
C ALA A 181 13.71 3.58 8.59
N TYR A 182 12.40 3.53 8.85
CA TYR A 182 11.65 2.26 8.89
C TYR A 182 11.64 1.61 7.51
N TYR A 183 11.38 2.38 6.45
CA TYR A 183 11.41 1.92 5.07
C TYR A 183 12.82 1.43 4.66
N GLU A 184 13.88 2.15 5.02
CA GLU A 184 15.25 1.71 4.72
C GLU A 184 15.55 0.34 5.34
N ASN A 185 15.09 0.09 6.56
CA ASN A 185 15.24 -1.23 7.21
C ASN A 185 14.35 -2.30 6.58
N TYR A 186 13.14 -1.93 6.16
CA TYR A 186 12.21 -2.82 5.48
C TYR A 186 12.77 -3.26 4.12
N SER A 187 13.29 -2.32 3.32
CA SER A 187 13.87 -2.62 2.01
C SER A 187 15.06 -3.58 2.11
N ILE A 188 15.92 -3.41 3.13
CA ILE A 188 17.04 -4.33 3.38
C ILE A 188 16.53 -5.75 3.68
N LYS A 189 15.51 -5.89 4.54
CA LYS A 189 14.92 -7.19 4.86
C LYS A 189 14.25 -7.84 3.64
N SER A 190 13.58 -7.05 2.82
CA SER A 190 12.95 -7.54 1.60
C SER A 190 13.95 -8.04 0.58
N LEU A 191 15.06 -7.33 0.37
CA LEU A 191 16.15 -7.77 -0.49
C LEU A 191 16.81 -9.05 0.03
N ASP A 192 17.02 -9.18 1.35
CA ASP A 192 17.54 -10.41 1.96
C ASP A 192 16.57 -11.59 1.76
N PHE A 193 15.28 -11.36 1.91
CA PHE A 193 14.24 -12.35 1.63
C PHE A 193 14.22 -12.79 0.17
N GLU A 194 14.30 -11.85 -0.79
CA GLU A 194 14.36 -12.17 -2.22
C GLU A 194 15.59 -13.01 -2.58
N ALA A 195 16.75 -12.72 -1.98
CA ALA A 195 17.96 -13.52 -2.15
C ALA A 195 17.76 -14.95 -1.63
N LYS A 196 17.16 -15.11 -0.44
CA LYS A 196 16.82 -16.42 0.13
C LYS A 196 15.83 -17.20 -0.73
N LEU A 197 14.79 -16.52 -1.24
CA LEU A 197 13.79 -17.10 -2.13
C LEU A 197 14.43 -17.59 -3.44
N THR A 198 15.36 -16.81 -4.00
CA THR A 198 16.11 -17.19 -5.19
C THR A 198 16.96 -18.44 -4.93
N ASP A 199 17.67 -18.50 -3.82
CA ASP A 199 18.47 -19.66 -3.42
C ASP A 199 17.59 -20.91 -3.21
N PHE A 200 16.46 -20.76 -2.52
CA PHE A 200 15.46 -21.82 -2.34
C PHE A 200 14.94 -22.36 -3.68
N ASN A 201 14.55 -21.49 -4.61
CA ASN A 201 14.09 -21.88 -5.94
C ASN A 201 15.16 -22.66 -6.72
N ASN A 202 16.44 -22.30 -6.60
CA ASN A 202 17.53 -23.03 -7.20
C ASN A 202 17.70 -24.43 -6.57
N LYS A 203 17.55 -24.56 -5.25
CA LYS A 203 17.57 -25.85 -4.56
C LYS A 203 16.40 -26.76 -4.98
N VAL A 204 15.18 -26.19 -5.12
CA VAL A 204 14.00 -26.92 -5.63
C VAL A 204 14.25 -27.41 -7.06
N LYS A 205 14.84 -26.56 -7.90
CA LYS A 205 15.19 -26.94 -9.28
C LYS A 205 16.20 -28.08 -9.34
N ALA A 206 17.24 -28.02 -8.49
CA ALA A 206 18.25 -29.08 -8.37
C ALA A 206 17.63 -30.39 -7.86
N TYR A 207 16.77 -30.32 -6.84
CA TYR A 207 16.04 -31.49 -6.34
C TYR A 207 15.17 -32.14 -7.43
N ASN A 208 14.43 -31.35 -8.19
CA ASN A 208 13.58 -31.87 -9.28
C ASN A 208 14.43 -32.56 -10.38
N ALA A 209 15.60 -32.03 -10.70
CA ALA A 209 16.53 -32.67 -11.64
C ALA A 209 17.01 -34.01 -11.09
N ASP A 210 17.40 -34.06 -9.81
CA ASP A 210 17.87 -35.30 -9.14
C ASP A 210 16.76 -36.37 -9.08
N VAL A 211 15.50 -35.96 -8.87
CA VAL A 211 14.34 -36.87 -8.96
C VAL A 211 14.17 -37.41 -10.38
N GLN A 212 14.34 -36.57 -11.41
CA GLN A 212 14.25 -37.01 -12.82
C GLN A 212 15.35 -38.01 -13.14
N ASP A 213 16.61 -37.74 -12.74
CA ASP A 213 17.73 -38.61 -12.96
C ASP A 213 17.53 -39.97 -12.25
N PHE A 214 17.03 -39.96 -11.01
CA PHE A 214 16.66 -41.16 -10.29
C PHE A 214 15.62 -41.99 -11.02
N ASN A 215 14.51 -41.38 -11.46
CA ASN A 215 13.45 -42.08 -12.15
C ASN A 215 13.94 -42.68 -13.47
N GLN A 216 14.69 -41.91 -14.26
CA GLN A 216 15.28 -42.39 -15.50
C GLN A 216 16.23 -43.57 -15.31
N TRP A 217 17.06 -43.52 -14.24
CA TRP A 217 17.96 -44.62 -13.90
C TRP A 217 17.18 -45.84 -13.43
N VAL A 218 16.13 -45.70 -12.62
CA VAL A 218 15.26 -46.80 -12.18
C VAL A 218 14.55 -47.48 -13.37
N GLU A 219 14.01 -46.71 -14.29
CA GLU A 219 13.33 -47.28 -15.48
C GLU A 219 14.28 -48.13 -16.37
N GLY A 220 15.55 -47.72 -16.45
CA GLY A 220 16.58 -48.42 -17.24
C GLY A 220 17.28 -49.56 -16.51
N THR A 221 16.95 -49.85 -15.22
CA THR A 221 17.71 -50.78 -14.37
C THR A 221 16.85 -52.00 -14.00
N THR A 222 17.44 -53.17 -14.15
CA THR A 222 16.85 -54.42 -13.63
C THR A 222 17.31 -54.66 -12.19
N PHE A 223 16.38 -54.81 -11.28
CA PHE A 223 16.64 -55.02 -9.86
C PHE A 223 16.45 -56.49 -9.47
N THR A 224 17.44 -57.06 -8.80
CA THR A 224 17.30 -58.35 -8.09
C THR A 224 17.44 -58.10 -6.61
N ALA A 225 16.81 -58.93 -5.79
CA ALA A 225 16.96 -58.84 -4.33
C ALA A 225 18.46 -58.88 -3.95
N ASP A 226 18.88 -58.02 -3.06
CA ASP A 226 20.25 -57.88 -2.55
C ASP A 226 21.33 -57.43 -3.58
N SER A 227 20.93 -56.99 -4.78
CA SER A 227 21.88 -56.46 -5.76
C SER A 227 22.49 -55.12 -5.35
N SER A 228 23.62 -54.76 -5.95
CA SER A 228 24.25 -53.44 -5.77
C SER A 228 23.31 -52.29 -6.23
N GLU A 229 22.56 -52.57 -7.29
CA GLU A 229 21.57 -51.65 -7.86
C GLU A 229 20.40 -51.39 -6.90
N ALA A 230 19.90 -52.46 -6.23
CA ALA A 230 18.84 -52.32 -5.24
C ALA A 230 19.32 -51.51 -4.00
N ARG A 231 20.53 -51.71 -3.56
CA ARG A 231 21.11 -50.90 -2.46
C ARG A 231 21.26 -49.44 -2.88
N ARG A 232 21.84 -49.18 -4.06
CA ARG A 232 22.01 -47.82 -4.60
C ARG A 232 20.66 -47.09 -4.74
N ALA A 233 19.61 -47.77 -5.24
CA ALA A 233 18.26 -47.21 -5.31
C ALA A 233 17.74 -46.80 -3.93
N GLY A 234 17.96 -47.65 -2.92
CA GLY A 234 17.56 -47.40 -1.53
C GLY A 234 18.29 -46.18 -0.93
N GLU A 235 19.61 -46.09 -1.14
CA GLU A 235 20.40 -44.96 -0.66
C GLU A 235 20.00 -43.64 -1.35
N TRP A 236 19.84 -43.63 -2.69
CA TRP A 236 19.45 -42.45 -3.44
C TRP A 236 18.04 -41.99 -3.05
N LYS A 237 17.09 -42.92 -2.94
CA LYS A 237 15.75 -42.62 -2.45
C LYS A 237 15.77 -41.98 -1.06
N GLN A 238 16.62 -42.48 -0.15
CA GLN A 238 16.77 -41.93 1.17
C GLN A 238 17.36 -40.51 1.14
N GLN A 239 18.33 -40.23 0.25
CA GLN A 239 18.89 -38.91 0.03
C GLN A 239 17.79 -37.93 -0.49
N LEU A 240 17.01 -38.34 -1.49
CA LEU A 240 15.90 -37.54 -2.01
C LEU A 240 14.85 -37.23 -0.93
N GLN A 241 14.51 -38.21 -0.09
CA GLN A 241 13.60 -37.99 1.05
C GLN A 241 14.14 -36.98 2.06
N MET A 242 15.43 -37.04 2.37
CA MET A 242 16.08 -36.08 3.27
C MET A 242 16.09 -34.68 2.64
N SER A 243 16.45 -34.55 1.37
CA SER A 243 16.45 -33.29 0.64
C SER A 243 15.05 -32.66 0.61
N LEU A 244 14.02 -33.47 0.35
CA LEU A 244 12.64 -33.01 0.39
C LEU A 244 12.21 -32.51 1.78
N TYR A 245 12.63 -33.22 2.84
CA TYR A 245 12.36 -32.80 4.21
C TYR A 245 12.98 -31.44 4.53
N LEU A 246 14.25 -31.23 4.12
CA LEU A 246 14.97 -29.99 4.32
C LEU A 246 14.33 -28.83 3.54
N LEU A 247 13.94 -29.06 2.27
CA LEU A 247 13.24 -28.07 1.44
C LEU A 247 11.91 -27.65 2.08
N LYS A 248 11.10 -28.61 2.56
CA LYS A 248 9.84 -28.27 3.26
C LYS A 248 10.06 -27.47 4.53
N SER A 249 11.12 -27.74 5.27
CA SER A 249 11.46 -26.96 6.46
C SER A 249 11.90 -25.54 6.12
N GLU A 250 12.67 -25.38 5.04
CA GLU A 250 13.10 -24.08 4.54
C GLU A 250 11.90 -23.26 3.98
N GLU A 251 11.01 -23.89 3.22
CA GLU A 251 9.76 -23.31 2.72
C GLU A 251 8.92 -22.74 3.86
N ALA A 252 8.69 -23.51 4.92
CA ALA A 252 7.94 -23.04 6.08
C ALA A 252 8.61 -21.85 6.79
N GLY A 253 9.95 -21.79 6.80
CA GLY A 253 10.71 -20.64 7.29
C GLY A 253 10.50 -19.39 6.43
N LEU A 254 10.56 -19.54 5.10
CA LEU A 254 10.32 -18.46 4.15
C LEU A 254 8.88 -17.95 4.20
N ASP A 255 7.89 -18.83 4.33
CA ASP A 255 6.49 -18.44 4.49
C ASP A 255 6.28 -17.60 5.76
N SER A 256 6.93 -17.98 6.86
CA SER A 256 6.88 -17.21 8.12
C SER A 256 7.54 -15.83 7.97
N GLU A 257 8.68 -15.76 7.27
CA GLU A 257 9.39 -14.50 7.03
C GLU A 257 8.58 -13.59 6.11
N LYS A 258 7.99 -14.14 5.04
CA LYS A 258 7.08 -13.42 4.12
C LYS A 258 5.87 -12.84 4.86
N ALA A 259 5.26 -13.62 5.74
CA ALA A 259 4.13 -13.14 6.56
C ALA A 259 4.54 -11.97 7.47
N GLY A 260 5.78 -11.96 7.96
CA GLY A 260 6.32 -10.84 8.76
C GLY A 260 6.64 -9.58 7.95
N LEU A 261 6.94 -9.73 6.65
CA LEU A 261 7.14 -8.59 5.74
C LEU A 261 5.82 -8.01 5.23
N GLY A 262 4.77 -8.84 5.14
CA GLY A 262 3.43 -8.46 4.70
C GLY A 262 3.30 -8.37 3.19
N SER A 263 4.07 -7.54 2.51
CA SER A 263 4.09 -7.40 1.04
C SER A 263 5.51 -7.44 0.52
N LEU A 264 5.68 -7.80 -0.75
CA LEU A 264 6.97 -7.69 -1.41
C LEU A 264 7.31 -6.20 -1.61
N TRP A 265 8.61 -5.91 -1.46
CA TRP A 265 9.13 -4.57 -1.70
C TRP A 265 9.27 -4.31 -3.20
N GLU A 266 8.56 -3.29 -3.68
CA GLU A 266 8.65 -2.82 -5.06
C GLU A 266 8.81 -1.31 -5.09
N PRO A 267 10.03 -0.79 -5.31
CA PRO A 267 10.26 0.63 -5.42
C PRO A 267 9.74 1.17 -6.75
N MET A 268 9.11 2.33 -6.71
CA MET A 268 8.58 2.97 -7.91
C MET A 268 9.64 3.75 -8.69
N GLY A 269 10.72 4.16 -8.05
CA GLY A 269 11.81 4.94 -8.66
C GLY A 269 12.36 6.01 -7.73
N THR A 270 13.35 6.78 -8.20
CA THR A 270 13.99 7.83 -7.39
C THR A 270 13.19 9.13 -7.45
N VAL A 271 12.82 9.68 -6.30
CA VAL A 271 12.11 10.97 -6.20
C VAL A 271 13.00 12.12 -6.66
N SER A 272 12.60 12.83 -7.70
CA SER A 272 13.33 14.01 -8.22
C SER A 272 12.74 15.32 -7.71
N ASN A 273 11.40 15.38 -7.54
CA ASN A 273 10.71 16.56 -7.04
C ASN A 273 9.46 16.17 -6.22
N ILE A 274 9.06 17.05 -5.31
CA ILE A 274 7.88 16.90 -4.45
C ILE A 274 7.12 18.23 -4.46
N ASP A 275 5.87 18.23 -4.91
CA ASP A 275 4.97 19.40 -4.93
C ASP A 275 3.83 19.16 -3.94
N ILE A 276 3.83 19.86 -2.80
CA ILE A 276 2.84 19.71 -1.73
C ILE A 276 1.85 20.87 -1.79
N ARG A 277 0.57 20.56 -1.86
CA ARG A 277 -0.55 21.52 -1.93
C ARG A 277 -1.53 21.27 -0.79
N TRP A 278 -1.52 22.22 0.15
CA TRP A 278 -2.42 22.25 1.30
C TRP A 278 -3.73 22.92 0.96
#